data_8240d57b7ed5bfee29000d5ec6fc94c6
#
_entry.id   8240d57b7ed5bfee29000d5ec6fc94c6
#
_cell.length_a   1.000
_cell.length_b   1.000
_cell.length_c   1.000
_cell.angle_alpha   90.00
_cell.angle_beta   90.00
_cell.angle_gamma   90.00
#
_symmetry.space_group_name_H-M   'P 1'
#
loop_
_entity.id
_entity.type
_entity.pdbx_description
1 polymer ?
#
loop_
_entity_poly.entity_id
_entity_poly.type
_entity_poly.pdbx_seq_one_letter_code
_entity_poly.pdbx_strand_id
1 'polypeptide(L)'
;MTETLLAGRLDLPFLSGGGQVGEMMRAHDWEGSPLGHPASWPQSLRSVVGLLLNSKFPMFVAWGEELGFLYNDAYAEILGAKHPAALGGHFREIWAEIWDDIWPLIRTAMAGEASYHENLRLIVSRKDYDEEAWFTFSYSPVRAEDGTVAGMFCAVHETTQLVLAERRVSGERQRLVDLFQQAPTFMAMLSGPDHRIEMANPGYMTWWAIARCSVEQSQRPCLTPWPRVI
;
A
#
# COMPACT_ATOMS: atom_id res chain seq x y z
N MET A 1 25.37 37.76 -20.95
CA MET A 1 25.86 36.40 -20.58
C MET A 1 24.74 35.53 -19.99
N THR A 2 23.57 35.50 -20.65
CA THR A 2 22.37 34.80 -20.10
C THR A 2 21.75 33.82 -21.11
N GLU A 3 22.38 33.61 -22.25
CA GLU A 3 21.85 32.77 -23.35
C GLU A 3 22.42 31.34 -23.42
N THR A 4 23.45 31.03 -22.63
CA THR A 4 24.16 29.73 -22.75
C THR A 4 23.59 28.64 -21.81
N LEU A 5 22.61 28.96 -20.97
CA LEU A 5 22.00 28.01 -20.00
C LEU A 5 20.65 27.40 -20.48
N LEU A 6 20.16 27.77 -21.67
CA LEU A 6 18.90 27.26 -22.23
C LEU A 6 19.08 26.16 -23.29
N ALA A 7 20.31 25.78 -23.62
CA ALA A 7 20.62 24.84 -24.71
C ALA A 7 20.48 23.36 -24.35
N GLY A 8 19.60 22.98 -23.42
CA GLY A 8 19.37 21.60 -23.06
C GLY A 8 17.95 21.27 -22.52
N ARG A 9 17.10 22.28 -22.43
CA ARG A 9 15.75 22.06 -21.87
C ARG A 9 14.76 21.69 -22.98
N LEU A 10 14.15 20.51 -22.88
CA LEU A 10 13.12 20.08 -23.82
C LEU A 10 11.84 20.90 -23.65
N ASP A 11 11.48 21.63 -24.72
CA ASP A 11 10.18 22.33 -24.79
C ASP A 11 9.15 21.44 -25.49
N LEU A 12 8.63 20.47 -24.76
CA LEU A 12 7.61 19.55 -25.22
C LEU A 12 6.35 19.76 -24.37
N PRO A 13 5.19 20.11 -24.97
CA PRO A 13 3.98 20.48 -24.23
C PRO A 13 3.51 19.42 -23.23
N PHE A 14 3.66 18.14 -23.52
CA PHE A 14 3.25 17.05 -22.62
C PHE A 14 4.15 16.90 -21.39
N LEU A 15 5.35 17.50 -21.37
CA LEU A 15 6.23 17.59 -20.21
C LEU A 15 5.99 18.87 -19.39
N SER A 16 4.98 19.66 -19.71
CA SER A 16 4.68 20.88 -18.96
C SER A 16 4.12 20.55 -17.58
N GLY A 17 4.47 21.35 -16.58
CA GLY A 17 4.10 21.09 -15.18
C GLY A 17 4.99 20.04 -14.50
N GLY A 18 4.41 19.23 -13.62
CA GLY A 18 5.05 18.08 -12.98
C GLY A 18 6.08 18.39 -11.89
N GLY A 19 6.10 19.62 -11.38
CA GLY A 19 6.98 20.00 -10.27
C GLY A 19 8.44 19.68 -10.52
N GLN A 20 9.12 19.12 -9.52
CA GLN A 20 10.55 18.80 -9.59
C GLN A 20 10.86 17.71 -10.62
N VAL A 21 10.08 16.63 -10.63
CA VAL A 21 10.30 15.53 -11.57
C VAL A 21 10.04 15.97 -13.01
N GLY A 22 9.02 16.82 -13.24
CA GLY A 22 8.80 17.42 -14.56
C GLY A 22 9.98 18.29 -15.04
N GLU A 23 10.60 19.04 -14.13
CA GLU A 23 11.83 19.80 -14.45
C GLU A 23 13.00 18.88 -14.78
N MET A 24 13.15 17.82 -14.00
CA MET A 24 14.17 16.80 -14.23
C MET A 24 13.97 16.12 -15.59
N MET A 25 12.74 15.71 -15.94
CA MET A 25 12.47 15.10 -17.27
C MET A 25 12.84 16.00 -18.43
N ARG A 26 12.63 17.32 -18.29
CA ARG A 26 13.02 18.31 -19.32
C ARG A 26 14.52 18.53 -19.43
N ALA A 27 15.27 18.27 -18.36
CA ALA A 27 16.72 18.44 -18.29
C ALA A 27 17.50 17.11 -18.37
N HIS A 28 16.80 15.97 -18.35
CA HIS A 28 17.41 14.65 -18.33
C HIS A 28 18.13 14.34 -19.64
N ASP A 29 19.31 13.73 -19.52
CA ASP A 29 19.99 13.13 -20.65
C ASP A 29 19.35 11.79 -20.98
N TRP A 30 18.61 11.74 -22.08
CA TRP A 30 17.91 10.55 -22.56
C TRP A 30 18.79 9.62 -23.40
N GLU A 31 20.08 9.97 -23.62
CA GLU A 31 21.04 9.11 -24.27
C GLU A 31 21.31 7.88 -23.39
N GLY A 32 21.00 6.70 -23.88
CA GLY A 32 21.10 5.46 -23.09
C GLY A 32 19.89 5.09 -22.24
N SER A 33 18.86 5.93 -22.17
CA SER A 33 17.59 5.52 -21.58
C SER A 33 16.86 4.51 -22.49
N PRO A 34 16.27 3.44 -21.94
CA PRO A 34 15.45 2.49 -22.73
C PRO A 34 14.23 3.16 -23.38
N LEU A 35 13.86 4.36 -22.95
CA LEU A 35 12.76 5.14 -23.51
C LEU A 35 13.15 5.93 -24.76
N GLY A 36 14.45 6.16 -24.97
CA GLY A 36 14.92 7.07 -26.01
C GLY A 36 14.48 8.52 -25.80
N HIS A 37 14.78 9.38 -26.76
CA HIS A 37 14.50 10.80 -26.66
C HIS A 37 13.00 11.12 -26.67
N PRO A 38 12.47 11.97 -25.76
CA PRO A 38 11.03 12.25 -25.60
C PRO A 38 10.33 12.75 -26.88
N ALA A 39 11.04 13.39 -27.79
CA ALA A 39 10.47 13.79 -29.09
C ALA A 39 10.06 12.61 -29.96
N SER A 40 10.58 11.40 -29.73
CA SER A 40 10.22 10.19 -30.45
C SER A 40 9.14 9.35 -29.75
N TRP A 41 8.73 9.71 -28.52
CA TRP A 41 7.73 8.93 -27.79
C TRP A 41 6.38 8.90 -28.52
N PRO A 42 5.70 7.75 -28.55
CA PRO A 42 4.38 7.65 -29.16
C PRO A 42 3.34 8.46 -28.38
N GLN A 43 2.22 8.79 -29.04
CA GLN A 43 1.20 9.68 -28.45
C GLN A 43 0.57 9.06 -27.19
N SER A 44 0.40 7.75 -27.15
CA SER A 44 -0.08 7.01 -25.98
C SER A 44 0.81 7.25 -24.75
N LEU A 45 2.14 7.12 -24.88
CA LEU A 45 3.07 7.40 -23.79
C LEU A 45 3.04 8.87 -23.40
N ARG A 46 3.04 9.82 -24.37
CA ARG A 46 2.97 11.25 -24.10
C ARG A 46 1.72 11.62 -23.30
N SER A 47 0.57 11.02 -23.63
CA SER A 47 -0.69 11.27 -22.92
C SER A 47 -0.63 10.79 -21.48
N VAL A 48 -0.09 9.58 -21.24
CA VAL A 48 0.09 9.03 -19.89
C VAL A 48 1.06 9.87 -19.07
N VAL A 49 2.18 10.30 -19.65
CA VAL A 49 3.17 11.13 -18.97
C VAL A 49 2.59 12.51 -18.63
N GLY A 50 1.83 13.12 -19.53
CA GLY A 50 1.14 14.38 -19.25
C GLY A 50 0.14 14.28 -18.08
N LEU A 51 -0.61 13.18 -17.98
CA LEU A 51 -1.50 12.89 -16.86
C LEU A 51 -0.70 12.66 -15.56
N LEU A 52 0.30 11.80 -15.62
CA LEU A 52 1.16 11.43 -14.50
C LEU A 52 1.82 12.64 -13.85
N LEU A 53 2.43 13.53 -14.64
CA LEU A 53 3.11 14.71 -14.16
C LEU A 53 2.19 15.69 -13.43
N ASN A 54 0.94 15.78 -13.84
CA ASN A 54 -0.04 16.71 -13.26
C ASN A 54 -0.88 16.08 -12.13
N SER A 55 -0.67 14.81 -11.80
CA SER A 55 -1.34 14.15 -10.69
C SER A 55 -0.63 14.43 -9.36
N LYS A 56 -1.41 14.52 -8.29
CA LYS A 56 -0.91 14.55 -6.90
C LYS A 56 -0.89 13.18 -6.25
N PHE A 57 -1.42 12.17 -6.92
CA PHE A 57 -1.38 10.79 -6.46
C PHE A 57 -0.09 10.12 -6.92
N PRO A 58 0.60 9.29 -6.10
CA PRO A 58 1.81 8.59 -6.51
C PRO A 58 1.54 7.68 -7.71
N MET A 59 2.23 7.95 -8.81
CA MET A 59 2.03 7.25 -10.07
C MET A 59 3.33 7.04 -10.80
N PHE A 60 3.40 5.95 -11.58
CA PHE A 60 4.47 5.71 -12.54
C PHE A 60 3.96 5.03 -13.81
N VAL A 61 4.76 5.09 -14.84
CA VAL A 61 4.61 4.28 -16.06
C VAL A 61 5.92 3.56 -16.33
N ALA A 62 5.83 2.28 -16.67
CA ALA A 62 6.92 1.48 -17.18
C ALA A 62 6.61 1.13 -18.65
N TRP A 63 7.48 1.53 -19.59
CA TRP A 63 7.20 1.50 -21.02
C TRP A 63 8.24 0.73 -21.79
N GLY A 64 7.78 0.04 -22.84
CA GLY A 64 8.62 -0.76 -23.74
C GLY A 64 8.99 -2.12 -23.16
N GLU A 65 9.72 -2.92 -23.95
CA GLU A 65 10.16 -4.25 -23.54
C GLU A 65 11.11 -4.23 -22.34
N GLU A 66 11.93 -3.18 -22.25
CA GLU A 66 12.88 -2.97 -21.16
C GLU A 66 12.28 -2.24 -19.95
N LEU A 67 10.97 -1.92 -20.00
CA LEU A 67 10.24 -1.26 -18.93
C LEU A 67 10.92 0.03 -18.44
N GLY A 68 11.19 0.95 -19.38
CA GLY A 68 11.72 2.28 -19.05
C GLY A 68 10.81 3.03 -18.09
N PHE A 69 11.37 3.58 -17.03
CA PHE A 69 10.63 4.02 -15.85
C PHE A 69 10.47 5.54 -15.76
N LEU A 70 9.23 5.99 -15.65
CA LEU A 70 8.88 7.41 -15.43
C LEU A 70 7.88 7.52 -14.29
N TYR A 71 8.04 8.53 -13.46
CA TYR A 71 7.22 8.73 -12.27
C TYR A 71 6.97 10.22 -12.00
N ASN A 72 6.09 10.53 -11.05
CA ASN A 72 5.79 11.89 -10.63
C ASN A 72 6.39 12.25 -9.26
N ASP A 73 6.27 13.52 -8.85
CA ASP A 73 6.78 14.02 -7.57
C ASP A 73 6.25 13.21 -6.37
N ALA A 74 4.97 12.84 -6.39
CA ALA A 74 4.39 12.07 -5.30
C ALA A 74 4.98 10.66 -5.19
N TYR A 75 5.37 10.04 -6.31
CA TYR A 75 6.03 8.74 -6.31
C TYR A 75 7.51 8.84 -5.90
N ALA A 76 8.15 9.99 -6.10
CA ALA A 76 9.53 10.22 -5.66
C ALA A 76 9.70 9.98 -4.14
N GLU A 77 8.67 10.25 -3.34
CA GLU A 77 8.67 9.96 -1.90
C GLU A 77 8.74 8.43 -1.63
N ILE A 78 8.06 7.63 -2.47
CA ILE A 78 8.11 6.15 -2.38
C ILE A 78 9.49 5.63 -2.76
N LEU A 79 10.16 6.23 -3.74
CA LEU A 79 11.51 5.85 -4.18
C LEU A 79 12.57 6.14 -3.10
N GLY A 80 12.40 7.18 -2.31
CA GLY A 80 13.38 7.58 -1.30
C GLY A 80 14.76 7.84 -1.92
N ALA A 81 15.80 7.17 -1.43
CA ALA A 81 17.18 7.34 -1.90
C ALA A 81 17.42 6.94 -3.37
N LYS A 82 16.52 6.17 -3.98
CA LYS A 82 16.61 5.83 -5.41
C LYS A 82 16.28 7.00 -6.33
N HIS A 83 15.52 7.99 -5.83
CA HIS A 83 15.33 9.28 -6.50
C HIS A 83 16.58 10.14 -6.30
N PRO A 84 17.09 10.88 -7.32
CA PRO A 84 16.56 11.05 -8.69
C PRO A 84 17.08 10.04 -9.72
N ALA A 85 18.02 9.17 -9.37
CA ALA A 85 18.73 8.29 -10.30
C ALA A 85 17.82 7.29 -11.04
N ALA A 86 16.64 6.99 -10.48
CA ALA A 86 15.67 6.07 -11.06
C ALA A 86 15.00 6.62 -12.33
N LEU A 87 15.08 7.94 -12.61
CA LEU A 87 14.37 8.54 -13.74
C LEU A 87 14.94 8.06 -15.08
N GLY A 88 14.07 7.53 -15.93
CA GLY A 88 14.44 7.03 -17.25
C GLY A 88 15.23 5.71 -17.25
N GLY A 89 15.44 5.11 -16.08
CA GLY A 89 16.16 3.84 -15.93
C GLY A 89 15.29 2.60 -16.17
N HIS A 90 15.89 1.42 -16.02
CA HIS A 90 15.22 0.13 -16.13
C HIS A 90 14.45 -0.20 -14.84
N PHE A 91 13.16 -0.43 -14.93
CA PHE A 91 12.30 -0.73 -13.78
C PHE A 91 12.81 -1.93 -12.97
N ARG A 92 13.32 -2.96 -13.64
CA ARG A 92 13.90 -4.15 -13.02
C ARG A 92 15.09 -3.84 -12.14
N GLU A 93 15.97 -2.93 -12.57
CA GLU A 93 17.17 -2.56 -11.80
C GLU A 93 16.82 -1.70 -10.59
N ILE A 94 15.85 -0.81 -10.77
CA ILE A 94 15.38 0.09 -9.71
C ILE A 94 14.77 -0.68 -8.54
N TRP A 95 14.00 -1.74 -8.85
CA TRP A 95 13.29 -2.55 -7.87
C TRP A 95 13.79 -4.00 -7.82
N ALA A 96 15.11 -4.17 -7.99
CA ALA A 96 15.73 -5.50 -8.04
C ALA A 96 15.45 -6.35 -6.78
N GLU A 97 15.36 -5.72 -5.61
CA GLU A 97 15.12 -6.39 -4.33
C GLU A 97 13.73 -6.99 -4.19
N ILE A 98 12.74 -6.46 -4.90
CA ILE A 98 11.36 -6.96 -4.89
C ILE A 98 10.93 -7.55 -6.24
N TRP A 99 11.89 -7.71 -7.17
CA TRP A 99 11.55 -8.09 -8.55
C TRP A 99 10.78 -9.40 -8.64
N ASP A 100 11.19 -10.40 -7.89
CA ASP A 100 10.55 -11.72 -7.92
C ASP A 100 9.10 -11.68 -7.40
N ASP A 101 8.80 -10.77 -6.47
CA ASP A 101 7.44 -10.57 -5.93
C ASP A 101 6.54 -9.84 -6.93
N ILE A 102 7.06 -8.83 -7.64
CA ILE A 102 6.26 -7.98 -8.52
C ILE A 102 6.23 -8.46 -9.98
N TRP A 103 7.22 -9.24 -10.43
CA TRP A 103 7.29 -9.72 -11.81
C TRP A 103 6.06 -10.47 -12.29
N PRO A 104 5.45 -11.41 -11.53
CA PRO A 104 4.21 -12.06 -11.94
C PRO A 104 3.07 -11.08 -12.21
N LEU A 105 3.00 -9.99 -11.41
CA LEU A 105 1.96 -8.96 -11.52
C LEU A 105 2.19 -8.08 -12.76
N ILE A 106 3.46 -7.70 -13.00
CA ILE A 106 3.87 -6.96 -14.19
C ILE A 106 3.52 -7.75 -15.45
N ARG A 107 3.85 -9.04 -15.46
CA ARG A 107 3.58 -9.93 -16.60
C ARG A 107 2.07 -10.01 -16.92
N THR A 108 1.22 -10.03 -15.90
CA THR A 108 -0.24 -9.99 -16.06
C THR A 108 -0.68 -8.69 -16.74
N ALA A 109 -0.16 -7.54 -16.28
CA ALA A 109 -0.45 -6.24 -16.89
C ALA A 109 0.05 -6.18 -18.35
N MET A 110 1.28 -6.66 -18.60
CA MET A 110 1.84 -6.70 -19.95
C MET A 110 1.12 -7.69 -20.88
N ALA A 111 0.42 -8.69 -20.34
CA ALA A 111 -0.51 -9.56 -21.10
C ALA A 111 -1.86 -8.88 -21.41
N GLY A 112 -2.09 -7.66 -20.90
CA GLY A 112 -3.29 -6.87 -21.19
C GLY A 112 -4.38 -6.97 -20.12
N GLU A 113 -4.10 -7.56 -18.97
CA GLU A 113 -5.03 -7.73 -17.87
C GLU A 113 -4.65 -6.79 -16.71
N ALA A 114 -5.59 -5.91 -16.30
CA ALA A 114 -5.39 -5.04 -15.17
C ALA A 114 -5.51 -5.81 -13.85
N SER A 115 -4.72 -5.42 -12.85
CA SER A 115 -4.76 -6.02 -11.51
C SER A 115 -4.85 -4.96 -10.42
N TYR A 116 -5.38 -5.37 -9.25
CA TYR A 116 -5.43 -4.56 -8.04
C TYR A 116 -4.96 -5.38 -6.85
N HIS A 117 -4.10 -4.79 -6.04
CA HIS A 117 -3.52 -5.42 -4.87
C HIS A 117 -3.67 -4.50 -3.67
N GLU A 118 -4.23 -5.01 -2.59
CA GLU A 118 -4.46 -4.27 -1.37
C GLU A 118 -3.49 -4.75 -0.28
N ASN A 119 -2.81 -3.78 0.35
CA ASN A 119 -1.89 -4.02 1.46
C ASN A 119 -0.85 -5.12 1.15
N LEU A 120 -0.33 -5.15 -0.09
CA LEU A 120 0.75 -6.08 -0.44
C LEU A 120 2.00 -5.71 0.35
N ARG A 121 2.51 -6.68 1.12
CA ARG A 121 3.74 -6.52 1.89
C ARG A 121 4.94 -6.75 0.98
N LEU A 122 5.85 -5.78 0.96
CA LEU A 122 7.13 -5.85 0.25
C LEU A 122 8.27 -5.49 1.19
N ILE A 123 9.47 -6.01 0.92
CA ILE A 123 10.68 -5.61 1.61
C ILE A 123 11.49 -4.73 0.66
N VAL A 124 11.50 -3.44 0.93
CA VAL A 124 12.10 -2.43 0.03
C VAL A 124 13.36 -1.83 0.63
N SER A 125 14.37 -1.61 -0.22
CA SER A 125 15.67 -1.01 0.15
C SER A 125 15.76 0.41 -0.42
N ARG A 126 15.12 1.37 0.25
CA ARG A 126 15.05 2.77 -0.22
C ARG A 126 15.63 3.79 0.77
N LYS A 127 16.19 3.33 1.90
CA LYS A 127 16.77 4.14 2.98
C LYS A 127 18.08 3.57 3.51
N ASP A 128 18.91 3.01 2.63
CA ASP A 128 20.16 2.32 2.98
C ASP A 128 19.99 1.07 3.88
N TYR A 129 18.75 0.63 4.11
CA TYR A 129 18.40 -0.61 4.81
C TYR A 129 17.08 -1.18 4.27
N ASP A 130 16.88 -2.47 4.49
CA ASP A 130 15.65 -3.17 4.15
C ASP A 130 14.55 -2.82 5.15
N GLU A 131 13.41 -2.34 4.66
CA GLU A 131 12.24 -2.07 5.48
C GLU A 131 11.01 -2.81 4.96
N GLU A 132 10.17 -3.27 5.89
CA GLU A 132 8.84 -3.78 5.54
C GLU A 132 7.91 -2.60 5.23
N ALA A 133 7.31 -2.62 4.06
CA ALA A 133 6.31 -1.65 3.66
C ALA A 133 5.10 -2.33 3.02
N TRP A 134 3.94 -1.71 3.13
CA TRP A 134 2.69 -2.19 2.55
C TRP A 134 2.20 -1.20 1.52
N PHE A 135 1.80 -1.75 0.38
CA PHE A 135 1.35 -0.96 -0.75
C PHE A 135 -0.01 -1.44 -1.26
N THR A 136 -0.89 -0.49 -1.53
CA THR A 136 -2.13 -0.72 -2.29
C THR A 136 -1.96 -0.07 -3.64
N PHE A 137 -2.08 -0.84 -4.72
CA PHE A 137 -1.84 -0.35 -6.06
C PHE A 137 -2.63 -1.10 -7.13
N SER A 138 -2.73 -0.48 -8.28
CA SER A 138 -3.27 -1.09 -9.49
C SER A 138 -2.24 -1.03 -10.60
N TYR A 139 -1.99 -2.16 -11.27
CA TYR A 139 -1.28 -2.21 -12.55
C TYR A 139 -2.27 -2.24 -13.69
N SER A 140 -2.16 -1.30 -14.60
CA SER A 140 -3.05 -1.16 -15.75
C SER A 140 -2.25 -1.21 -17.05
N PRO A 141 -2.62 -2.04 -18.02
CA PRO A 141 -1.93 -2.09 -19.32
C PRO A 141 -2.10 -0.76 -20.05
N VAL A 142 -1.01 -0.28 -20.65
CA VAL A 142 -1.04 0.87 -21.56
C VAL A 142 -0.82 0.36 -22.98
N ARG A 143 -1.75 0.71 -23.87
CA ARG A 143 -1.70 0.27 -25.27
C ARG A 143 -1.04 1.33 -26.15
N ALA A 144 -0.29 0.85 -27.14
CA ALA A 144 0.18 1.65 -28.24
C ALA A 144 -0.96 1.96 -29.23
N GLU A 145 -0.66 2.76 -30.25
CA GLU A 145 -1.63 3.21 -31.26
C GLU A 145 -2.17 2.07 -32.13
N ASP A 146 -1.43 0.96 -32.23
CA ASP A 146 -1.83 -0.27 -32.95
C ASP A 146 -2.67 -1.22 -32.09
N GLY A 147 -2.92 -0.86 -30.81
CA GLY A 147 -3.69 -1.66 -29.85
C GLY A 147 -2.88 -2.70 -29.09
N THR A 148 -1.60 -2.90 -29.38
CA THR A 148 -0.71 -3.78 -28.61
C THR A 148 -0.42 -3.17 -27.23
N VAL A 149 -0.16 -4.03 -26.23
CA VAL A 149 0.28 -3.54 -24.92
C VAL A 149 1.75 -3.16 -25.02
N ALA A 150 2.04 -1.90 -24.80
CA ALA A 150 3.39 -1.34 -24.91
C ALA A 150 4.00 -0.94 -23.56
N GLY A 151 3.22 -0.99 -22.49
CA GLY A 151 3.68 -0.67 -21.16
C GLY A 151 2.61 -0.86 -20.12
N MET A 152 2.92 -0.52 -18.89
CA MET A 152 1.97 -0.52 -17.79
C MET A 152 2.00 0.81 -17.02
N PHE A 153 0.85 1.20 -16.53
CA PHE A 153 0.65 2.35 -15.64
C PHE A 153 0.31 1.85 -14.24
N CYS A 154 0.87 2.51 -13.23
CA CYS A 154 0.58 2.22 -11.84
C CYS A 154 0.12 3.48 -11.11
N ALA A 155 -0.97 3.34 -10.37
CA ALA A 155 -1.35 4.23 -9.29
C ALA A 155 -1.16 3.45 -7.98
N VAL A 156 -0.41 4.02 -7.03
CA VAL A 156 -0.01 3.33 -5.80
C VAL A 156 -0.19 4.22 -4.58
N HIS A 157 -0.52 3.59 -3.47
CA HIS A 157 -0.57 4.24 -2.16
C HIS A 157 0.20 3.38 -1.15
N GLU A 158 1.12 4.00 -0.42
CA GLU A 158 1.79 3.33 0.68
C GLU A 158 0.87 3.30 1.90
N THR A 159 0.52 2.10 2.36
CA THR A 159 -0.41 1.85 3.46
C THR A 159 0.30 1.38 4.74
N THR A 160 1.62 1.47 4.80
CA THR A 160 2.46 0.98 5.91
C THR A 160 1.96 1.49 7.26
N GLN A 161 1.76 2.81 7.39
CA GLN A 161 1.33 3.40 8.66
C GLN A 161 -0.07 2.95 9.07
N LEU A 162 -0.98 2.80 8.12
CA LEU A 162 -2.34 2.31 8.36
C LEU A 162 -2.30 0.87 8.90
N VAL A 163 -1.60 -0.03 8.19
CA VAL A 163 -1.49 -1.45 8.57
C VAL A 163 -0.83 -1.60 9.95
N LEU A 164 0.23 -0.84 10.23
CA LEU A 164 0.91 -0.88 11.53
C LEU A 164 0.02 -0.33 12.65
N ALA A 165 -0.76 0.71 12.40
CA ALA A 165 -1.71 1.26 13.37
C ALA A 165 -2.82 0.25 13.70
N GLU A 166 -3.42 -0.38 12.68
CA GLU A 166 -4.43 -1.41 12.86
C GLU A 166 -3.91 -2.63 13.63
N ARG A 167 -2.70 -3.10 13.30
CA ARG A 167 -2.05 -4.20 14.03
C ARG A 167 -1.79 -3.86 15.48
N ARG A 168 -1.37 -2.61 15.77
CA ARG A 168 -1.14 -2.14 17.15
C ARG A 168 -2.44 -2.15 17.95
N VAL A 169 -3.51 -1.57 17.41
CA VAL A 169 -4.83 -1.54 18.07
C VAL A 169 -5.36 -2.95 18.31
N SER A 170 -5.26 -3.83 17.31
CA SER A 170 -5.70 -5.23 17.43
C SER A 170 -4.88 -5.99 18.47
N GLY A 171 -3.56 -5.78 18.51
CA GLY A 171 -2.67 -6.41 19.49
C GLY A 171 -2.94 -5.94 20.91
N GLU A 172 -3.20 -4.65 21.10
CA GLU A 172 -3.55 -4.09 22.43
C GLU A 172 -4.89 -4.61 22.92
N ARG A 173 -5.89 -4.66 22.04
CA ARG A 173 -7.18 -5.27 22.33
C ARG A 173 -7.03 -6.74 22.74
N GLN A 174 -6.27 -7.53 22.00
CA GLN A 174 -6.04 -8.93 22.33
C GLN A 174 -5.35 -9.09 23.67
N ARG A 175 -4.34 -8.28 23.95
CA ARG A 175 -3.66 -8.28 25.25
C ARG A 175 -4.60 -7.99 26.42
N LEU A 176 -5.53 -7.05 26.28
CA LEU A 176 -6.53 -6.75 27.29
C LEU A 176 -7.49 -7.93 27.50
N VAL A 177 -7.93 -8.59 26.43
CA VAL A 177 -8.74 -9.79 26.49
C VAL A 177 -7.99 -10.92 27.21
N ASP A 178 -6.72 -11.14 26.89
CA ASP A 178 -5.91 -12.18 27.52
C ASP A 178 -5.70 -11.91 29.02
N LEU A 179 -5.43 -10.66 29.41
CA LEU A 179 -5.33 -10.27 30.83
C LEU A 179 -6.63 -10.49 31.58
N PHE A 180 -7.78 -10.17 30.96
CA PHE A 180 -9.10 -10.43 31.53
C PHE A 180 -9.35 -11.93 31.72
N GLN A 181 -9.01 -12.73 30.70
CA GLN A 181 -9.21 -14.18 30.74
C GLN A 181 -8.28 -14.88 31.76
N GLN A 182 -7.07 -14.38 31.96
CA GLN A 182 -6.07 -14.96 32.87
C GLN A 182 -6.14 -14.40 34.30
N ALA A 183 -7.02 -13.41 34.54
CA ALA A 183 -7.15 -12.83 35.86
C ALA A 183 -7.51 -13.92 36.92
N PRO A 184 -6.78 -13.96 38.07
CA PRO A 184 -7.00 -14.96 39.10
C PRO A 184 -8.29 -14.74 39.89
N THR A 185 -8.95 -13.60 39.67
CA THR A 185 -10.23 -13.23 40.31
C THR A 185 -11.38 -13.41 39.33
N PHE A 186 -12.59 -13.63 39.87
CA PHE A 186 -13.78 -13.64 39.03
C PHE A 186 -14.11 -12.23 38.54
N MET A 187 -14.27 -12.08 37.23
CA MET A 187 -14.55 -10.80 36.57
C MET A 187 -15.65 -10.99 35.52
N ALA A 188 -16.60 -10.06 35.48
CA ALA A 188 -17.58 -9.95 34.42
C ALA A 188 -17.76 -8.49 34.00
N MET A 189 -17.96 -8.24 32.72
CA MET A 189 -18.31 -6.96 32.16
C MET A 189 -19.80 -6.97 31.81
N LEU A 190 -20.50 -5.93 32.28
CA LEU A 190 -21.92 -5.75 32.10
C LEU A 190 -22.17 -4.51 31.27
N SER A 191 -23.18 -4.56 30.38
CA SER A 191 -23.59 -3.39 29.58
C SER A 191 -25.09 -3.16 29.62
N GLY A 192 -25.46 -1.91 29.30
CA GLY A 192 -26.84 -1.45 29.22
C GLY A 192 -27.56 -1.35 30.56
N PRO A 193 -28.77 -0.77 30.58
CA PRO A 193 -29.56 -0.59 31.80
C PRO A 193 -30.05 -1.94 32.39
N ASP A 194 -30.10 -2.95 31.56
CA ASP A 194 -30.50 -4.32 31.96
C ASP A 194 -29.36 -5.18 32.51
N HIS A 195 -28.17 -4.59 32.67
CA HIS A 195 -26.98 -5.27 33.22
C HIS A 195 -26.63 -6.56 32.47
N ARG A 196 -26.65 -6.55 31.17
CA ARG A 196 -26.32 -7.69 30.31
C ARG A 196 -24.86 -8.06 30.45
N ILE A 197 -24.57 -9.33 30.72
CA ILE A 197 -23.18 -9.80 30.73
C ILE A 197 -22.67 -9.84 29.28
N GLU A 198 -21.70 -9.01 28.96
CA GLU A 198 -20.99 -9.01 27.67
C GLU A 198 -19.80 -9.97 27.69
N MET A 199 -19.06 -9.99 28.78
CA MET A 199 -17.89 -10.86 28.95
C MET A 199 -17.81 -11.37 30.37
N ALA A 200 -17.37 -12.62 30.52
CA ALA A 200 -17.06 -13.24 31.80
C ALA A 200 -15.75 -14.03 31.65
N ASN A 201 -14.86 -13.92 32.63
CA ASN A 201 -13.62 -14.68 32.63
C ASN A 201 -13.82 -16.09 33.21
N PRO A 202 -12.88 -17.05 33.05
CA PRO A 202 -12.99 -18.39 33.57
C PRO A 202 -13.23 -18.45 35.09
N GLY A 203 -12.62 -17.51 35.85
CA GLY A 203 -12.85 -17.41 37.30
C GLY A 203 -14.32 -17.12 37.65
N TYR A 204 -14.98 -16.24 36.91
CA TYR A 204 -16.41 -15.95 37.07
C TYR A 204 -17.27 -17.16 36.71
N MET A 205 -16.97 -17.86 35.63
CA MET A 205 -17.69 -19.03 35.19
C MET A 205 -17.58 -20.18 36.23
N THR A 206 -16.39 -20.39 36.79
CA THR A 206 -16.15 -21.38 37.84
C THR A 206 -16.92 -21.04 39.10
N TRP A 207 -16.84 -19.76 39.57
CA TRP A 207 -17.61 -19.30 40.74
C TRP A 207 -19.11 -19.45 40.55
N TRP A 208 -19.64 -19.10 39.38
CA TRP A 208 -21.04 -19.26 38.99
C TRP A 208 -21.51 -20.72 39.03
N ALA A 209 -20.69 -21.63 38.51
CA ALA A 209 -20.99 -23.07 38.55
C ALA A 209 -21.08 -23.58 39.99
N ILE A 210 -20.16 -23.19 40.88
CA ILE A 210 -20.16 -23.54 42.30
C ILE A 210 -21.37 -22.94 42.99
N ALA A 211 -21.69 -21.67 42.74
CA ALA A 211 -22.83 -21.00 43.34
C ALA A 211 -24.17 -21.66 42.95
N ARG A 212 -24.33 -22.10 41.71
CA ARG A 212 -25.49 -22.85 41.24
C ARG A 212 -25.63 -24.21 41.96
N CYS A 213 -24.57 -24.98 42.07
CA CYS A 213 -24.58 -26.27 42.76
C CYS A 213 -24.95 -26.12 44.24
N SER A 214 -24.48 -25.07 44.91
CA SER A 214 -24.79 -24.76 46.31
C SER A 214 -26.26 -24.39 46.51
N VAL A 215 -26.89 -23.73 45.55
CA VAL A 215 -28.30 -23.35 45.59
C VAL A 215 -29.22 -24.55 45.31
N GLU A 216 -28.86 -25.45 44.38
CA GLU A 216 -29.60 -26.68 44.10
C GLU A 216 -29.61 -27.63 45.27
N GLN A 217 -28.53 -27.67 46.06
CA GLN A 217 -28.47 -28.48 47.29
C GLN A 217 -29.31 -27.93 48.45
N SER A 218 -29.69 -26.65 48.44
CA SER A 218 -30.41 -25.99 49.55
C SER A 218 -31.93 -25.95 49.42
N GLN A 219 -32.55 -26.71 48.50
CA GLN A 219 -34.01 -26.87 48.34
C GLN A 219 -34.85 -25.58 48.46
N ARG A 220 -34.41 -24.47 47.89
CA ARG A 220 -35.24 -23.28 47.71
C ARG A 220 -35.42 -22.98 46.22
N PRO A 221 -36.67 -22.70 45.76
CA PRO A 221 -36.89 -22.45 44.34
C PRO A 221 -36.10 -21.25 43.89
N CYS A 222 -35.22 -21.44 42.92
CA CYS A 222 -34.44 -20.41 42.29
C CYS A 222 -35.31 -19.50 41.46
N LEU A 223 -35.23 -18.24 41.75
CA LEU A 223 -35.85 -17.15 40.99
C LEU A 223 -35.16 -17.03 39.62
N THR A 224 -35.96 -17.09 38.57
CA THR A 224 -35.78 -16.71 37.16
C THR A 224 -34.47 -17.09 36.43
N PRO A 225 -34.56 -17.68 35.23
CA PRO A 225 -33.39 -18.02 34.43
C PRO A 225 -32.70 -16.78 33.90
N TRP A 226 -31.40 -16.70 34.12
CA TRP A 226 -30.53 -15.66 33.56
C TRP A 226 -30.47 -15.76 32.04
N PRO A 227 -30.28 -14.62 31.33
CA PRO A 227 -30.22 -14.60 29.89
C PRO A 227 -28.98 -15.35 29.37
N ARG A 228 -29.15 -15.99 28.22
CA ARG A 228 -28.11 -16.74 27.53
C ARG A 228 -27.00 -15.79 27.10
N VAL A 229 -25.78 -16.17 27.39
CA VAL A 229 -24.56 -15.56 26.79
C VAL A 229 -24.56 -15.94 25.31
N ILE A 230 -24.47 -14.95 24.44
CA ILE A 230 -24.30 -15.10 23.00
C ILE A 230 -22.81 -14.93 22.68
#